data_729ba9633751d2fdd23ccd5c19b5d9d4
#
_entry.id   729ba9633751d2fdd23ccd5c19b5d9d4
#
_cell.length_a   1.000
_cell.length_b   1.000
_cell.length_c   1.000
_cell.angle_alpha   90.00
_cell.angle_beta   90.00
_cell.angle_gamma   90.00
#
_symmetry.space_group_name_H-M   'P 1'
#
loop_
_entity.id
_entity.type
_entity.pdbx_description
1 polymer ?
#
loop_
_entity_poly.entity_id
_entity_poly.type
_entity_poly.pdbx_seq_one_letter_code
_entity_poly.pdbx_strand_id
1 'polypeptide(L)'
;MGSDSDWPLVKKACDTLDSFGVAYETRVISAHRTPELAIEYSKTAEERGLKVIIAAAGGAAHLGGVLAAATVLPVIGIPVAGGALNGLDALYATVQMPGGVPVATVACGSAGPVNAALLAVQILGTADAQLRAKFHEHKAALREKVAKMNDNIHS
;
A
#
# COMPACT_ATOMS: atom_id res chain seq x y z
N MET A 1 -2.36 -8.05 4.86
CA MET A 1 -2.90 -7.28 6.02
C MET A 1 -2.74 -8.08 7.30
N GLY A 2 -2.61 -7.39 8.46
CA GLY A 2 -2.39 -8.03 9.77
C GLY A 2 -3.61 -8.71 10.37
N SER A 3 -4.80 -8.30 9.96
CA SER A 3 -6.09 -8.82 10.40
C SER A 3 -7.12 -8.71 9.27
N ASP A 4 -8.14 -9.57 9.31
CA ASP A 4 -9.29 -9.48 8.42
C ASP A 4 -10.18 -8.25 8.71
N SER A 5 -10.11 -7.72 9.94
CA SER A 5 -10.74 -6.44 10.29
C SER A 5 -10.26 -5.25 9.44
N ASP A 6 -9.07 -5.35 8.84
CA ASP A 6 -8.51 -4.32 7.98
C ASP A 6 -9.06 -4.38 6.55
N TRP A 7 -9.74 -5.48 6.20
CA TRP A 7 -10.21 -5.74 4.83
C TRP A 7 -11.10 -4.64 4.24
N PRO A 8 -12.09 -4.07 4.95
CA PRO A 8 -12.92 -3.01 4.39
C PRO A 8 -12.12 -1.78 3.93
N LEU A 9 -10.99 -1.52 4.61
CA LEU A 9 -10.06 -0.45 4.23
C LEU A 9 -9.16 -0.89 3.06
N VAL A 10 -8.53 -2.06 3.17
CA VAL A 10 -7.54 -2.58 2.21
C VAL A 10 -8.17 -2.89 0.85
N LYS A 11 -9.47 -3.27 0.81
CA LYS A 11 -10.21 -3.50 -0.43
C LYS A 11 -10.11 -2.32 -1.41
N LYS A 12 -9.99 -1.09 -0.94
CA LYS A 12 -9.81 0.10 -1.79
C LYS A 12 -8.50 0.06 -2.59
N ALA A 13 -7.46 -0.59 -2.07
CA ALA A 13 -6.23 -0.82 -2.84
C ALA A 13 -6.48 -1.81 -3.97
N CYS A 14 -7.22 -2.90 -3.70
CA CYS A 14 -7.60 -3.88 -4.71
C CYS A 14 -8.43 -3.23 -5.82
N ASP A 15 -9.47 -2.48 -5.47
CA ASP A 15 -10.34 -1.77 -6.44
C ASP A 15 -9.50 -0.80 -7.31
N THR A 16 -8.49 -0.17 -6.72
CA THR A 16 -7.57 0.73 -7.45
C THR A 16 -6.67 -0.07 -8.40
N LEU A 17 -6.08 -1.18 -7.97
CA LEU A 17 -5.25 -2.05 -8.82
C LEU A 17 -6.06 -2.62 -9.99
N ASP A 18 -7.31 -3.05 -9.74
CA ASP A 18 -8.25 -3.51 -10.76
C ASP A 18 -8.48 -2.45 -11.84
N SER A 19 -8.65 -1.18 -11.44
CA SER A 19 -8.85 -0.07 -12.38
C SER A 19 -7.67 0.16 -13.32
N PHE A 20 -6.47 -0.23 -12.93
CA PHE A 20 -5.27 -0.20 -13.77
C PHE A 20 -5.00 -1.52 -14.49
N GLY A 21 -5.75 -2.61 -14.17
CA GLY A 21 -5.54 -3.94 -14.72
C GLY A 21 -4.30 -4.63 -14.18
N VAL A 22 -3.92 -4.31 -12.93
CA VAL A 22 -2.78 -4.93 -12.24
C VAL A 22 -3.26 -6.13 -11.43
N ALA A 23 -2.71 -7.30 -11.74
CA ALA A 23 -3.00 -8.51 -10.97
C ALA A 23 -2.40 -8.44 -9.55
N TYR A 24 -3.11 -9.00 -8.59
CA TYR A 24 -2.69 -9.04 -7.19
C TYR A 24 -3.20 -10.30 -6.49
N GLU A 25 -2.64 -10.59 -5.34
CA GLU A 25 -3.19 -11.54 -4.38
C GLU A 25 -3.39 -10.85 -3.02
N THR A 26 -4.28 -11.37 -2.19
CA THR A 26 -4.51 -10.85 -0.84
C THR A 26 -4.31 -11.94 0.20
N ARG A 27 -3.66 -11.60 1.32
CA ARG A 27 -3.39 -12.51 2.44
C ARG A 27 -3.60 -11.80 3.77
N VAL A 28 -4.13 -12.53 4.74
CA VAL A 28 -4.06 -12.14 6.15
C VAL A 28 -2.84 -12.82 6.75
N ILE A 29 -1.88 -12.03 7.21
CA ILE A 29 -0.63 -12.50 7.79
C ILE A 29 -0.31 -11.59 8.98
N SER A 30 -0.15 -12.15 10.17
CA SER A 30 0.20 -11.37 11.35
C SER A 30 1.67 -11.54 11.70
N ALA A 31 2.41 -10.44 11.73
CA ALA A 31 3.82 -10.45 12.13
C ALA A 31 4.03 -10.98 13.56
N HIS A 32 3.05 -10.80 14.45
CA HIS A 32 3.15 -11.22 15.85
C HIS A 32 2.59 -12.62 16.11
N ARG A 33 1.56 -13.03 15.38
CA ARG A 33 0.86 -14.31 15.60
C ARG A 33 1.34 -15.42 14.68
N THR A 34 1.88 -15.05 13.52
CA THR A 34 2.38 -15.98 12.49
C THR A 34 3.68 -15.45 11.86
N PRO A 35 4.74 -15.18 12.65
CA PRO A 35 5.96 -14.54 12.16
C PRO A 35 6.66 -15.39 11.08
N GLU A 36 6.65 -16.71 11.20
CA GLU A 36 7.25 -17.62 10.22
C GLU A 36 6.55 -17.50 8.86
N LEU A 37 5.22 -17.40 8.86
CA LEU A 37 4.43 -17.20 7.66
C LEU A 37 4.74 -15.84 6.99
N ALA A 38 4.95 -14.79 7.78
CA ALA A 38 5.31 -13.48 7.25
C ALA A 38 6.68 -13.51 6.54
N ILE A 39 7.66 -14.15 7.16
CA ILE A 39 9.00 -14.30 6.61
C ILE A 39 8.98 -15.17 5.35
N GLU A 40 8.30 -16.30 5.38
CA GLU A 40 8.18 -17.21 4.24
C GLU A 40 7.48 -16.55 3.06
N TYR A 41 6.39 -15.85 3.31
CA TYR A 41 5.67 -15.09 2.29
C TYR A 41 6.57 -14.08 1.58
N SER A 42 7.39 -13.35 2.33
CA SER A 42 8.32 -12.36 1.80
C SER A 42 9.46 -12.98 1.01
N LYS A 43 10.06 -14.06 1.51
CA LYS A 43 11.18 -14.73 0.85
C LYS A 43 10.78 -15.34 -0.50
N THR A 44 9.58 -15.90 -0.59
CA THR A 44 9.09 -16.54 -1.82
C THR A 44 8.39 -15.59 -2.79
N ALA A 45 8.17 -14.34 -2.40
CA ALA A 45 7.41 -13.37 -3.18
C ALA A 45 7.99 -13.12 -4.58
N GLU A 46 9.30 -12.94 -4.69
CA GLU A 46 9.98 -12.70 -5.96
C GLU A 46 9.87 -13.91 -6.90
N GLU A 47 10.12 -15.11 -6.40
CA GLU A 47 10.02 -16.37 -7.16
C GLU A 47 8.61 -16.63 -7.68
N ARG A 48 7.58 -16.20 -6.92
CA ARG A 48 6.17 -16.25 -7.33
C ARG A 48 5.78 -15.16 -8.34
N GLY A 49 6.72 -14.29 -8.73
CA GLY A 49 6.52 -13.24 -9.73
C GLY A 49 5.97 -11.94 -9.19
N LEU A 50 5.81 -11.77 -7.88
CA LEU A 50 5.43 -10.49 -7.27
C LEU A 50 6.52 -9.44 -7.53
N LYS A 51 6.12 -8.17 -7.63
CA LYS A 51 7.03 -7.05 -7.89
C LYS A 51 7.00 -6.01 -6.76
N VAL A 52 5.91 -5.94 -6.03
CA VAL A 52 5.69 -5.00 -4.93
C VAL A 52 4.84 -5.70 -3.86
N ILE A 53 5.12 -5.45 -2.60
CA ILE A 53 4.31 -5.91 -1.47
C ILE A 53 3.65 -4.68 -0.83
N ILE A 54 2.33 -4.74 -0.64
CA ILE A 54 1.58 -3.73 0.11
C ILE A 54 1.19 -4.34 1.45
N ALA A 55 1.63 -3.75 2.56
CA ALA A 55 1.42 -4.22 3.91
C ALA A 55 0.54 -3.24 4.70
N ALA A 56 -0.63 -3.68 5.17
CA ALA A 56 -1.52 -2.89 6.01
C ALA A 56 -1.54 -3.45 7.43
N ALA A 57 -1.32 -2.59 8.42
CA ALA A 57 -1.35 -2.98 9.83
C ALA A 57 -1.71 -1.79 10.74
N GLY A 58 -2.42 -2.09 11.84
CA GLY A 58 -2.75 -1.14 12.90
C GLY A 58 -2.00 -1.41 14.21
N GLY A 59 -2.13 -0.50 15.18
CA GLY A 59 -1.43 -0.62 16.46
C GLY A 59 0.09 -0.61 16.29
N ALA A 60 0.74 -1.62 16.88
CA ALA A 60 2.19 -1.86 16.75
C ALA A 60 2.60 -2.35 15.35
N ALA A 61 2.08 -1.83 14.30
CA ALA A 61 2.11 -2.11 12.87
C ALA A 61 3.46 -2.63 12.30
N HIS A 62 4.00 -3.70 12.89
CA HIS A 62 5.32 -4.25 12.55
C HIS A 62 5.35 -5.05 11.24
N LEU A 63 4.18 -5.36 10.65
CA LEU A 63 4.08 -6.23 9.47
C LEU A 63 4.95 -5.72 8.31
N GLY A 64 4.85 -4.43 7.97
CA GLY A 64 5.61 -3.84 6.87
C GLY A 64 7.13 -4.00 7.05
N GLY A 65 7.63 -3.72 8.25
CA GLY A 65 9.05 -3.87 8.60
C GLY A 65 9.53 -5.31 8.54
N VAL A 66 8.73 -6.25 9.07
CA VAL A 66 9.05 -7.70 9.03
C VAL A 66 9.13 -8.21 7.60
N LEU A 67 8.16 -7.83 6.77
CA LEU A 67 8.17 -8.21 5.34
C LEU A 67 9.37 -7.58 4.62
N ALA A 68 9.65 -6.29 4.83
CA ALA A 68 10.75 -5.59 4.19
C ALA A 68 12.14 -6.16 4.57
N ALA A 69 12.28 -6.66 5.80
CA ALA A 69 13.52 -7.29 6.25
C ALA A 69 13.81 -8.65 5.57
N ALA A 70 12.81 -9.29 4.96
CA ALA A 70 12.93 -10.65 4.41
C ALA A 70 12.77 -10.70 2.88
N THR A 71 12.66 -9.56 2.19
CA THR A 71 12.52 -9.49 0.72
C THR A 71 13.42 -8.44 0.11
N VAL A 72 13.70 -8.58 -1.18
CA VAL A 72 14.35 -7.54 -2.01
C VAL A 72 13.34 -6.68 -2.76
N LEU A 73 12.04 -7.03 -2.70
CA LEU A 73 10.99 -6.29 -3.37
C LEU A 73 10.64 -5.01 -2.61
N PRO A 74 10.21 -3.95 -3.30
CA PRO A 74 9.65 -2.76 -2.65
C PRO A 74 8.47 -3.12 -1.74
N VAL A 75 8.48 -2.60 -0.51
CA VAL A 75 7.38 -2.74 0.45
C VAL A 75 6.74 -1.39 0.71
N ILE A 76 5.42 -1.33 0.55
CA ILE A 76 4.59 -0.15 0.81
C ILE A 76 3.76 -0.42 2.06
N GLY A 77 3.91 0.42 3.07
CA GLY A 77 3.20 0.31 4.34
C GLY A 77 1.97 1.20 4.39
N ILE A 78 0.84 0.63 4.77
CA ILE A 78 -0.41 1.34 5.05
C ILE A 78 -0.63 1.34 6.57
N PRO A 79 -0.45 2.46 7.27
CA PRO A 79 -0.85 2.57 8.66
C PRO A 79 -2.37 2.53 8.77
N VAL A 80 -2.90 1.57 9.54
CA VAL A 80 -4.35 1.43 9.75
C VAL A 80 -4.74 2.16 11.02
N ALA A 81 -5.67 3.11 10.88
CA ALA A 81 -6.20 3.84 12.02
C ALA A 81 -7.09 2.93 12.88
N GLY A 82 -6.94 3.03 14.20
CA GLY A 82 -7.72 2.26 15.17
C GLY A 82 -7.16 2.39 16.58
N GLY A 83 -7.84 1.77 17.55
CA GLY A 83 -7.41 1.76 18.94
C GLY A 83 -7.36 3.15 19.61
N ALA A 84 -6.73 3.20 20.78
CA ALA A 84 -6.70 4.40 21.64
C ALA A 84 -5.89 5.58 21.02
N LEU A 85 -4.93 5.30 20.14
CA LEU A 85 -4.06 6.30 19.53
C LEU A 85 -4.50 6.69 18.11
N ASN A 86 -5.65 6.17 17.65
CA ASN A 86 -6.28 6.53 16.38
C ASN A 86 -5.33 6.45 15.18
N GLY A 87 -4.41 5.47 15.16
CA GLY A 87 -3.47 5.20 14.09
C GLY A 87 -2.13 5.95 14.15
N LEU A 88 -1.91 6.80 15.15
CA LEU A 88 -0.62 7.49 15.33
C LEU A 88 0.49 6.49 15.68
N ASP A 89 0.18 5.49 16.48
CA ASP A 89 1.02 4.33 16.78
C ASP A 89 1.39 3.55 15.51
N ALA A 90 0.40 3.23 14.67
CA ALA A 90 0.60 2.53 13.42
C ALA A 90 1.46 3.34 12.44
N LEU A 91 1.24 4.66 12.37
CA LEU A 91 2.04 5.54 11.53
C LEU A 91 3.51 5.54 11.97
N TYR A 92 3.79 5.74 13.25
CA TYR A 92 5.17 5.76 13.75
C TYR A 92 5.84 4.38 13.60
N ALA A 93 5.13 3.29 13.90
CA ALA A 93 5.67 1.93 13.74
C ALA A 93 6.01 1.60 12.28
N THR A 94 5.26 2.16 11.32
CA THR A 94 5.48 1.89 9.89
C THR A 94 6.54 2.79 9.27
N VAL A 95 6.60 4.09 9.65
CA VAL A 95 7.49 5.06 9.01
C VAL A 95 8.89 5.08 9.61
N GLN A 96 9.05 4.79 10.90
CA GLN A 96 10.34 4.87 11.63
C GLN A 96 11.19 3.62 11.46
N MET A 97 11.49 3.26 10.21
CA MET A 97 12.32 2.13 9.88
C MET A 97 13.82 2.44 10.08
N PRO A 98 14.63 1.45 10.52
CA PRO A 98 16.07 1.61 10.59
C PRO A 98 16.70 1.74 9.21
N GLY A 99 17.88 2.35 9.15
CA GLY A 99 18.68 2.40 7.92
C GLY A 99 18.94 1.01 7.37
N GLY A 100 18.73 0.81 6.06
CA GLY A 100 18.92 -0.48 5.38
C GLY A 100 17.64 -1.30 5.18
N VAL A 101 16.54 -0.99 5.85
CA VAL A 101 15.25 -1.71 5.70
C VAL A 101 14.12 -0.72 5.40
N PRO A 102 13.98 -0.23 4.16
CA PRO A 102 12.99 0.78 3.82
C PRO A 102 11.56 0.22 3.73
N VAL A 103 10.59 0.99 4.22
CA VAL A 103 9.15 0.81 3.95
C VAL A 103 8.59 2.14 3.45
N ALA A 104 8.07 2.16 2.22
CA ALA A 104 7.44 3.34 1.64
C ALA A 104 6.07 3.58 2.30
N THR A 105 6.01 4.47 3.28
CA THR A 105 4.81 4.68 4.09
C THR A 105 3.86 5.67 3.42
N VAL A 106 2.59 5.29 3.29
CA VAL A 106 1.51 6.13 2.76
C VAL A 106 0.64 6.71 3.87
N ALA A 107 -0.41 7.45 3.50
CA ALA A 107 -1.30 8.09 4.46
C ALA A 107 -1.98 7.09 5.42
N CYS A 108 -2.15 7.50 6.68
CA CYS A 108 -3.04 6.85 7.64
C CYS A 108 -4.50 7.19 7.28
N GLY A 109 -5.39 6.20 7.30
CA GLY A 109 -6.82 6.38 7.01
C GLY A 109 -7.21 6.05 5.56
N SER A 110 -8.34 6.61 5.12
CA SER A 110 -9.03 6.15 3.90
C SER A 110 -8.28 6.38 2.58
N ALA A 111 -7.38 7.35 2.53
CA ALA A 111 -6.54 7.62 1.34
C ALA A 111 -5.34 6.66 1.23
N GLY A 112 -4.91 6.08 2.33
CA GLY A 112 -3.72 5.22 2.39
C GLY A 112 -3.75 4.07 1.38
N PRO A 113 -4.77 3.22 1.36
CA PRO A 113 -4.84 2.08 0.44
C PRO A 113 -4.82 2.50 -1.03
N VAL A 114 -5.55 3.55 -1.39
CA VAL A 114 -5.55 4.09 -2.76
C VAL A 114 -4.15 4.56 -3.15
N ASN A 115 -3.50 5.33 -2.28
CA ASN A 115 -2.14 5.82 -2.54
C ASN A 115 -1.11 4.69 -2.57
N ALA A 116 -1.26 3.64 -1.76
CA ALA A 116 -0.41 2.45 -1.83
C ALA A 116 -0.51 1.75 -3.18
N ALA A 117 -1.73 1.54 -3.68
CA ALA A 117 -1.96 0.94 -4.99
C ALA A 117 -1.41 1.83 -6.11
N LEU A 118 -1.64 3.15 -6.06
CA LEU A 118 -1.11 4.09 -7.04
C LEU A 118 0.42 4.11 -7.04
N LEU A 119 1.06 4.06 -5.87
CA LEU A 119 2.52 3.97 -5.76
C LEU A 119 3.04 2.65 -6.35
N ALA A 120 2.36 1.53 -6.09
CA ALA A 120 2.69 0.24 -6.71
C ALA A 120 2.59 0.33 -8.25
N VAL A 121 1.51 0.93 -8.79
CA VAL A 121 1.36 1.17 -10.24
C VAL A 121 2.50 2.03 -10.79
N GLN A 122 2.93 3.07 -10.06
CA GLN A 122 4.06 3.90 -10.47
C GLN A 122 5.37 3.12 -10.51
N ILE A 123 5.64 2.28 -9.50
CA ILE A 123 6.83 1.41 -9.45
C ILE A 123 6.82 0.46 -10.65
N LEU A 124 5.71 -0.22 -10.92
CA LEU A 124 5.55 -1.11 -12.07
C LEU A 124 5.69 -0.35 -13.40
N GLY A 125 5.12 0.84 -13.48
CA GLY A 125 5.17 1.73 -14.65
C GLY A 125 6.58 2.22 -15.03
N THR A 126 7.58 2.06 -14.17
CA THR A 126 8.98 2.36 -14.54
C THR A 126 9.48 1.42 -15.63
N ALA A 127 9.01 0.16 -15.64
CA ALA A 127 9.36 -0.87 -16.61
C ALA A 127 8.22 -1.18 -17.61
N ASP A 128 7.00 -0.70 -17.36
CA ASP A 128 5.81 -0.94 -18.20
C ASP A 128 5.26 0.37 -18.76
N ALA A 129 5.46 0.57 -20.07
CA ALA A 129 5.02 1.78 -20.76
C ALA A 129 3.49 1.92 -20.82
N GLN A 130 2.74 0.82 -20.84
CA GLN A 130 1.27 0.85 -20.88
C GLN A 130 0.72 1.29 -19.52
N LEU A 131 1.24 0.75 -18.42
CA LEU A 131 0.89 1.20 -17.08
C LEU A 131 1.25 2.68 -16.87
N ARG A 132 2.41 3.10 -17.37
CA ARG A 132 2.81 4.50 -17.29
C ARG A 132 1.85 5.42 -18.05
N ALA A 133 1.39 5.02 -19.25
CA ALA A 133 0.39 5.77 -20.01
C ALA A 133 -0.94 5.90 -19.23
N LYS A 134 -1.46 4.80 -18.69
CA LYS A 134 -2.67 4.83 -17.83
C LYS A 134 -2.49 5.76 -16.62
N PHE A 135 -1.29 5.82 -16.05
CA PHE A 135 -1.02 6.72 -14.92
C PHE A 135 -1.01 8.20 -15.36
N HIS A 136 -0.56 8.52 -16.57
CA HIS A 136 -0.70 9.86 -17.15
C HIS A 136 -2.17 10.25 -17.32
N GLU A 137 -3.01 9.35 -17.81
CA GLU A 137 -4.47 9.56 -17.93
C GLU A 137 -5.10 9.81 -16.56
N HIS A 138 -4.74 9.01 -15.54
CA HIS A 138 -5.17 9.23 -14.16
C HIS A 138 -4.81 10.64 -13.66
N LYS A 139 -3.57 11.09 -13.91
CA LYS A 139 -3.14 12.45 -13.53
C LYS A 139 -3.89 13.55 -14.29
N ALA A 140 -4.25 13.31 -15.54
CA ALA A 140 -5.09 14.23 -16.32
C ALA A 140 -6.50 14.34 -15.72
N ALA A 141 -7.13 13.22 -15.40
CA ALA A 141 -8.46 13.19 -14.78
C ALA A 141 -8.51 13.91 -13.42
N LEU A 142 -7.43 13.83 -12.62
CA LEU A 142 -7.33 14.62 -11.37
C LEU A 142 -7.32 16.13 -11.63
N ARG A 143 -6.62 16.58 -12.68
CA ARG A 143 -6.62 18.01 -13.07
C ARG A 143 -7.98 18.50 -13.53
N GLU A 144 -8.67 17.71 -14.35
CA GLU A 144 -10.03 18.01 -14.79
C GLU A 144 -11.02 18.09 -13.63
N LYS A 145 -10.87 17.19 -12.65
CA LYS A 145 -11.68 17.22 -11.43
C LYS A 145 -11.50 18.53 -10.67
N VAL A 146 -10.27 19.02 -10.53
CA VAL A 146 -9.99 20.30 -9.86
C VAL A 146 -10.54 21.48 -10.68
N ALA A 147 -10.43 21.45 -12.01
CA ALA A 147 -11.03 22.50 -12.87
C ALA A 147 -12.55 22.59 -12.64
N LYS A 148 -13.26 21.44 -12.67
CA LYS A 148 -14.71 21.40 -12.38
C LYS A 148 -15.06 21.91 -10.97
N MET A 149 -14.20 21.67 -9.96
CA MET A 149 -14.42 22.21 -8.63
C MET A 149 -14.34 23.75 -8.62
N ASN A 150 -13.42 24.34 -9.40
CA ASN A 150 -13.32 25.80 -9.54
C ASN A 150 -14.57 26.38 -10.24
N ASP A 151 -15.08 25.72 -11.28
CA ASP A 151 -16.30 26.16 -11.96
C ASP A 151 -17.50 26.18 -10.99
N ASN A 152 -17.60 25.19 -10.10
CA ASN A 152 -18.71 25.07 -9.14
C ASN A 152 -18.71 26.16 -8.04
N ILE A 153 -17.57 26.79 -7.73
CA ILE A 153 -17.50 27.87 -6.73
C ILE A 153 -17.76 29.25 -7.34
N HIS A 154 -17.81 29.33 -8.67
CA HIS A 154 -18.10 30.58 -9.41
C HIS A 154 -19.48 30.58 -10.08
N SER A 155 -20.25 29.50 -9.95
CA SER A 155 -21.65 29.37 -10.38
C SER A 155 -22.60 29.65 -9.21
#